data_ed32beda5a86e13e79a68a993f2557b9
#
_entry.id   ed32beda5a86e13e79a68a993f2557b9
#
_cell.length_a   1.000
_cell.length_b   1.000
_cell.length_c   1.000
_cell.angle_alpha   90.00
_cell.angle_beta   90.00
_cell.angle_gamma   90.00
#
_symmetry.space_group_name_H-M   'P 1'
#
loop_
_entity.id
_entity.type
_entity.pdbx_description
1 polymer ?
#
loop_
_entity_poly.entity_id
_entity_poly.type
_entity_poly.pdbx_seq_one_letter_code
_entity_poly.pdbx_strand_id
1 'polypeptide(L)'
;MKAFWSYLKMELKRAVKRLPFLVLGTAALVLLLSGGALLGKNMLYGNKISGRIKVAVVLPEQDPLSRRAMGMLQSLESVKSLCDFTNMSREEAENGLKKGSVYAALFIPEGFVQDIMSGTNTPVTVVLADQSQMESRIFKELTQGGAKTLGAAQAGIYSGDEYLIKKGRQEEIPALEDELNRLYLEASLPRMDYFKKVKIDGAGNISITCFYGISASVLVLLFSVLSVAGFLLPWNKGMRESLDGAGMGPGIRTAGR
;
A
#
# COMPACT_ATOMS: atom_id res chain seq x y z
N MET A 1 48.50 6.44 -41.72
CA MET A 1 48.37 5.65 -40.48
C MET A 1 48.90 6.39 -39.23
N LYS A 2 50.07 6.99 -39.26
CA LYS A 2 50.62 7.73 -38.09
C LYS A 2 49.73 8.87 -37.59
N ALA A 3 49.08 9.64 -38.47
CA ALA A 3 48.19 10.73 -38.13
C ALA A 3 46.91 10.23 -37.39
N PHE A 4 46.35 9.12 -37.82
CA PHE A 4 45.19 8.52 -37.18
C PHE A 4 45.51 8.09 -35.76
N TRP A 5 46.65 7.42 -35.53
CA TRP A 5 47.08 7.03 -34.21
C TRP A 5 47.34 8.19 -33.26
N SER A 6 47.92 9.27 -33.78
CA SER A 6 48.13 10.49 -33.03
C SER A 6 46.82 11.16 -32.63
N TYR A 7 45.84 11.18 -33.54
CA TYR A 7 44.48 11.67 -33.27
C TYR A 7 43.76 10.82 -32.22
N LEU A 8 43.78 9.49 -32.39
CA LEU A 8 43.18 8.55 -31.42
C LEU A 8 43.77 8.73 -30.03
N LYS A 9 45.08 8.86 -29.93
CA LYS A 9 45.79 9.07 -28.64
C LYS A 9 45.37 10.41 -28.00
N MET A 10 45.14 11.43 -28.78
CA MET A 10 44.70 12.75 -28.31
C MET A 10 43.26 12.68 -27.80
N GLU A 11 42.34 12.01 -28.52
CA GLU A 11 40.96 11.84 -28.12
C GLU A 11 40.87 10.95 -26.87
N LEU A 12 41.63 9.87 -26.79
CA LEU A 12 41.71 9.01 -25.62
C LEU A 12 42.18 9.79 -24.37
N LYS A 13 43.23 10.62 -24.51
CA LYS A 13 43.70 11.47 -23.42
C LYS A 13 42.66 12.48 -22.97
N ARG A 14 41.85 13.02 -23.94
CA ARG A 14 40.72 13.89 -23.63
C ARG A 14 39.62 13.17 -22.91
N ALA A 15 39.28 11.93 -23.31
CA ALA A 15 38.31 11.08 -22.65
C ALA A 15 38.69 10.77 -21.22
N VAL A 16 39.94 10.34 -21.00
CA VAL A 16 40.47 10.03 -19.66
C VAL A 16 40.45 11.26 -18.73
N LYS A 17 40.73 12.45 -19.24
CA LYS A 17 40.63 13.68 -18.43
C LYS A 17 39.21 14.00 -17.99
N ARG A 18 38.17 13.57 -18.71
CA ARG A 18 36.77 13.79 -18.36
C ARG A 18 36.14 12.64 -17.56
N LEU A 19 36.82 11.50 -17.48
CA LEU A 19 36.36 10.33 -16.74
C LEU A 19 36.00 10.65 -15.27
N PRO A 20 36.80 11.42 -14.50
CA PRO A 20 36.44 11.76 -13.13
C PRO A 20 35.14 12.59 -13.05
N PHE A 21 34.88 13.47 -14.00
CA PHE A 21 33.62 14.22 -14.04
C PHE A 21 32.42 13.32 -14.35
N LEU A 22 32.58 12.32 -15.20
CA LEU A 22 31.55 11.32 -15.48
C LEU A 22 31.24 10.49 -14.21
N VAL A 23 32.28 10.00 -13.53
CA VAL A 23 32.12 9.23 -12.29
C VAL A 23 31.47 10.08 -11.19
N LEU A 24 31.92 11.33 -11.01
CA LEU A 24 31.31 12.24 -10.05
C LEU A 24 29.86 12.58 -10.40
N GLY A 25 29.56 12.84 -11.69
CA GLY A 25 28.21 13.13 -12.14
C GLY A 25 27.24 11.96 -11.94
N THR A 26 27.67 10.74 -12.28
CA THR A 26 26.85 9.53 -12.02
C THR A 26 26.68 9.24 -10.53
N ALA A 27 27.73 9.41 -9.72
CA ALA A 27 27.65 9.25 -8.28
C ALA A 27 26.70 10.28 -7.64
N ALA A 28 26.77 11.54 -8.02
CA ALA A 28 25.86 12.58 -7.58
C ALA A 28 24.41 12.27 -7.96
N LEU A 29 24.18 11.77 -9.17
CA LEU A 29 22.85 11.39 -9.64
C LEU A 29 22.28 10.21 -8.87
N VAL A 30 23.07 9.19 -8.59
CA VAL A 30 22.68 8.05 -7.74
C VAL A 30 22.33 8.52 -6.33
N LEU A 31 23.11 9.42 -5.75
CA LEU A 31 22.84 10.01 -4.44
C LEU A 31 21.54 10.83 -4.42
N LEU A 32 21.29 11.62 -5.47
CA LEU A 32 20.05 12.39 -5.59
C LEU A 32 18.83 11.50 -5.74
N LEU A 33 18.91 10.46 -6.56
CA LEU A 33 17.81 9.51 -6.75
C LEU A 33 17.55 8.68 -5.49
N SER A 34 18.59 8.19 -4.82
CA SER A 34 18.45 7.42 -3.57
C SER A 34 17.94 8.29 -2.42
N GLY A 35 18.46 9.51 -2.29
CA GLY A 35 18.01 10.50 -1.32
C GLY A 35 16.55 10.92 -1.58
N GLY A 36 16.20 11.19 -2.84
CA GLY A 36 14.83 11.49 -3.25
C GLY A 36 13.86 10.35 -2.99
N ALA A 37 14.28 9.10 -3.21
CA ALA A 37 13.47 7.92 -2.90
C ALA A 37 13.24 7.74 -1.39
N LEU A 38 14.26 7.99 -0.57
CA LEU A 38 14.16 7.91 0.89
C LEU A 38 13.27 9.03 1.46
N LEU A 39 13.43 10.25 0.98
CA LEU A 39 12.59 11.38 1.37
C LEU A 39 11.15 11.19 0.88
N GLY A 40 10.97 10.75 -0.36
CA GLY A 40 9.66 10.45 -0.94
C GLY A 40 8.94 9.32 -0.18
N LYS A 41 9.65 8.26 0.22
CA LYS A 41 9.11 7.22 1.08
C LYS A 41 8.60 7.80 2.40
N ASN A 42 9.37 8.63 3.05
CA ASN A 42 9.00 9.24 4.33
C ASN A 42 7.84 10.25 4.18
N MET A 43 7.78 10.97 3.06
CA MET A 43 6.79 12.01 2.81
C MET A 43 5.46 11.44 2.29
N LEU A 44 5.50 10.44 1.40
CA LEU A 44 4.31 9.84 0.79
C LEU A 44 3.70 8.72 1.65
N TYR A 45 4.53 8.01 2.37
CA TYR A 45 4.09 6.83 3.12
C TYR A 45 4.26 6.99 4.64
N GLY A 46 4.90 8.04 5.11
CA GLY A 46 5.20 8.23 6.53
C GLY A 46 6.03 7.07 7.09
N ASN A 47 6.33 7.11 8.36
CA ASN A 47 7.11 6.05 9.04
C ASN A 47 6.31 4.76 9.28
N LYS A 48 5.14 4.56 8.61
CA LYS A 48 4.13 3.57 9.04
C LYS A 48 3.52 2.72 7.93
N ILE A 49 4.24 2.46 6.84
CA ILE A 49 3.76 1.42 5.93
C ILE A 49 4.47 0.13 6.26
N SER A 50 3.94 -0.62 7.13
CA SER A 50 4.12 -2.07 7.26
C SER A 50 3.48 -2.59 8.55
N GLY A 51 2.23 -2.27 8.79
CA GLY A 51 1.58 -2.79 9.97
C GLY A 51 0.08 -2.96 9.75
N ARG A 52 -0.49 -3.97 10.41
CA ARG A 52 -1.93 -4.10 10.56
C ARG A 52 -2.51 -2.81 11.13
N ILE A 53 -3.75 -2.51 10.80
CA ILE A 53 -4.47 -1.36 11.33
C ILE A 53 -4.65 -1.57 12.84
N LYS A 54 -4.01 -0.77 13.65
CA LYS A 54 -4.13 -0.85 15.11
C LYS A 54 -5.46 -0.27 15.55
N VAL A 55 -6.28 -1.10 16.17
CA VAL A 55 -7.63 -0.78 16.62
C VAL A 55 -7.73 -1.00 18.12
N ALA A 56 -8.09 0.04 18.86
CA ALA A 56 -8.45 -0.10 20.27
C ALA A 56 -9.86 -0.67 20.40
N VAL A 57 -10.06 -1.59 21.30
CA VAL A 57 -11.37 -2.15 21.64
C VAL A 57 -11.65 -1.88 23.11
N VAL A 58 -12.75 -1.18 23.35
CA VAL A 58 -13.24 -0.89 24.69
C VAL A 58 -14.47 -1.76 24.93
N LEU A 59 -14.30 -2.76 25.78
CA LEU A 59 -15.34 -3.69 26.17
C LEU A 59 -15.81 -3.41 27.59
N PRO A 60 -17.10 -3.60 27.90
CA PRO A 60 -17.58 -3.60 29.27
C PRO A 60 -16.90 -4.71 30.09
N GLU A 61 -16.61 -4.42 31.35
CA GLU A 61 -15.91 -5.38 32.21
C GLU A 61 -16.72 -6.65 32.50
N GLN A 62 -18.05 -6.54 32.50
CA GLN A 62 -18.99 -7.64 32.91
C GLN A 62 -19.76 -8.26 31.74
N ASP A 63 -19.29 -8.10 30.48
CA ASP A 63 -19.97 -8.68 29.31
C ASP A 63 -19.15 -9.83 28.69
N PRO A 64 -19.36 -11.09 29.14
CA PRO A 64 -18.65 -12.25 28.63
C PRO A 64 -19.04 -12.60 27.18
N LEU A 65 -20.27 -12.26 26.75
CA LEU A 65 -20.74 -12.55 25.39
C LEU A 65 -20.05 -11.64 24.37
N SER A 66 -19.99 -10.34 24.63
CA SER A 66 -19.27 -9.39 23.77
C SER A 66 -17.78 -9.72 23.71
N ARG A 67 -17.18 -10.17 24.80
CA ARG A 67 -15.78 -10.63 24.82
C ARG A 67 -15.57 -11.89 23.97
N ARG A 68 -16.47 -12.87 24.02
CA ARG A 68 -16.42 -14.06 23.16
C ARG A 68 -16.61 -13.70 21.69
N ALA A 69 -17.61 -12.89 21.36
CA ALA A 69 -17.86 -12.43 19.99
C ALA A 69 -16.65 -11.70 19.42
N MET A 70 -16.02 -10.82 20.21
CA MET A 70 -14.81 -10.12 19.80
C MET A 70 -13.62 -11.08 19.61
N GLY A 71 -13.47 -12.09 20.47
CA GLY A 71 -12.47 -13.14 20.29
C GLY A 71 -12.65 -13.93 19.00
N MET A 72 -13.89 -14.28 18.65
CA MET A 72 -14.20 -14.93 17.38
C MET A 72 -13.87 -14.02 16.18
N LEU A 73 -14.24 -12.74 16.23
CA LEU A 73 -13.92 -11.76 15.18
C LEU A 73 -12.40 -11.63 14.99
N GLN A 74 -11.64 -11.57 16.07
CA GLN A 74 -10.18 -11.49 16.05
C GLN A 74 -9.52 -12.76 15.51
N SER A 75 -10.17 -13.92 15.62
CA SER A 75 -9.65 -15.19 15.11
C SER A 75 -9.82 -15.37 13.61
N LEU A 76 -10.71 -14.59 12.97
CA LEU A 76 -10.92 -14.65 11.52
C LEU A 76 -9.65 -14.21 10.77
N GLU A 77 -9.13 -15.07 9.88
CA GLU A 77 -7.91 -14.84 9.12
C GLU A 77 -7.96 -13.52 8.32
N SER A 78 -9.11 -13.20 7.73
CA SER A 78 -9.35 -11.97 6.99
C SER A 78 -9.19 -10.71 7.85
N VAL A 79 -9.68 -10.77 9.08
CA VAL A 79 -9.62 -9.66 10.04
C VAL A 79 -8.22 -9.55 10.63
N LYS A 80 -7.65 -10.67 11.05
CA LYS A 80 -6.30 -10.77 11.61
C LYS A 80 -5.20 -10.32 10.64
N SER A 81 -5.40 -10.50 9.34
CA SER A 81 -4.45 -10.05 8.33
C SER A 81 -4.43 -8.53 8.15
N LEU A 82 -5.54 -7.84 8.43
CA LEU A 82 -5.71 -6.40 8.21
C LEU A 82 -5.65 -5.57 9.49
N CYS A 83 -6.19 -6.10 10.59
CA CYS A 83 -6.35 -5.37 11.84
C CYS A 83 -5.61 -6.04 12.99
N ASP A 84 -5.11 -5.21 13.91
CA ASP A 84 -4.52 -5.60 15.17
C ASP A 84 -5.36 -4.97 16.30
N PHE A 85 -6.17 -5.79 16.96
CA PHE A 85 -7.09 -5.33 17.99
C PHE A 85 -6.44 -5.44 19.36
N THR A 86 -6.44 -4.36 20.11
CA THR A 86 -5.93 -4.31 21.47
C THR A 86 -7.03 -3.86 22.43
N ASN A 87 -7.31 -4.64 23.47
CA ASN A 87 -8.24 -4.23 24.50
C ASN A 87 -7.61 -3.11 25.33
N MET A 88 -8.32 -2.03 25.49
CA MET A 88 -7.88 -0.84 26.21
C MET A 88 -9.02 -0.26 27.04
N SER A 89 -8.68 0.50 28.08
CA SER A 89 -9.66 1.34 28.74
C SER A 89 -10.10 2.50 27.82
N ARG A 90 -11.21 3.14 28.18
CA ARG A 90 -11.72 4.28 27.39
C ARG A 90 -10.69 5.42 27.30
N GLU A 91 -10.05 5.74 28.42
CA GLU A 91 -9.04 6.80 28.46
C GLU A 91 -7.80 6.49 27.63
N GLU A 92 -7.33 5.23 27.69
CA GLU A 92 -6.19 4.78 26.87
C GLU A 92 -6.51 4.81 25.39
N ALA A 93 -7.71 4.39 24.99
CA ALA A 93 -8.17 4.42 23.61
C ALA A 93 -8.25 5.86 23.07
N GLU A 94 -8.84 6.80 23.82
CA GLU A 94 -8.93 8.22 23.45
C GLU A 94 -7.54 8.87 23.35
N ASN A 95 -6.66 8.58 24.30
CA ASN A 95 -5.27 9.05 24.26
C ASN A 95 -4.48 8.44 23.11
N GLY A 96 -4.73 7.16 22.82
CA GLY A 96 -4.12 6.45 21.69
C GLY A 96 -4.51 7.06 20.34
N LEU A 97 -5.79 7.44 20.17
CA LEU A 97 -6.27 8.14 18.98
C LEU A 97 -5.62 9.51 18.82
N LYS A 98 -5.55 10.31 19.90
CA LYS A 98 -4.92 11.65 19.90
C LYS A 98 -3.43 11.57 19.55
N LYS A 99 -2.72 10.58 20.08
CA LYS A 99 -1.27 10.35 19.83
C LYS A 99 -0.99 9.67 18.50
N GLY A 100 -2.02 9.17 17.78
CA GLY A 100 -1.88 8.40 16.55
C GLY A 100 -1.22 7.02 16.77
N SER A 101 -1.25 6.48 17.97
CA SER A 101 -0.78 5.12 18.27
C SER A 101 -1.78 4.04 17.87
N VAL A 102 -3.07 4.37 17.80
CA VAL A 102 -4.16 3.59 17.21
C VAL A 102 -4.90 4.42 16.16
N TYR A 103 -5.43 3.77 15.16
CA TYR A 103 -6.10 4.42 14.02
C TYR A 103 -7.62 4.47 14.17
N ALA A 104 -8.16 3.59 15.01
CA ALA A 104 -9.58 3.53 15.32
C ALA A 104 -9.79 3.00 16.74
N ALA A 105 -10.94 3.33 17.33
CA ALA A 105 -11.41 2.75 18.57
C ALA A 105 -12.88 2.29 18.42
N LEU A 106 -13.15 1.09 18.87
CA LEU A 106 -14.48 0.49 18.95
C LEU A 106 -14.95 0.55 20.41
N PHE A 107 -16.03 1.26 20.64
CA PHE A 107 -16.68 1.31 21.95
C PHE A 107 -17.94 0.42 21.88
N ILE A 108 -17.86 -0.73 22.52
CA ILE A 108 -18.95 -1.73 22.54
C ILE A 108 -19.79 -1.48 23.79
N PRO A 109 -21.10 -1.21 23.66
CA PRO A 109 -21.97 -1.02 24.80
C PRO A 109 -22.18 -2.34 25.56
N GLU A 110 -22.60 -2.23 26.83
CA GLU A 110 -22.97 -3.39 27.63
C GLU A 110 -24.22 -4.07 27.05
N GLY A 111 -24.22 -5.41 27.03
CA GLY A 111 -25.32 -6.18 26.47
C GLY A 111 -25.42 -6.20 24.95
N PHE A 112 -24.46 -5.65 24.21
CA PHE A 112 -24.51 -5.49 22.76
C PHE A 112 -24.91 -6.78 22.01
N VAL A 113 -24.35 -7.92 22.37
CA VAL A 113 -24.69 -9.21 21.73
C VAL A 113 -26.11 -9.63 22.03
N GLN A 114 -26.56 -9.44 23.27
CA GLN A 114 -27.95 -9.70 23.66
C GLN A 114 -28.94 -8.80 22.94
N ASP A 115 -28.60 -7.51 22.80
CA ASP A 115 -29.43 -6.54 22.09
C ASP A 115 -29.56 -6.90 20.60
N ILE A 116 -28.50 -7.39 19.96
CA ILE A 116 -28.58 -7.92 18.60
C ILE A 116 -29.53 -9.13 18.54
N MET A 117 -29.41 -10.05 19.48
CA MET A 117 -30.25 -11.26 19.50
C MET A 117 -31.71 -10.96 19.81
N SER A 118 -31.99 -9.94 20.62
CA SER A 118 -33.38 -9.49 20.94
C SER A 118 -33.96 -8.49 19.96
N GLY A 119 -33.20 -8.07 18.94
CA GLY A 119 -33.66 -7.08 17.98
C GLY A 119 -33.60 -5.62 18.46
N THR A 120 -33.03 -5.36 19.63
CA THR A 120 -32.95 -4.00 20.20
C THR A 120 -31.94 -3.10 19.47
N ASN A 121 -30.90 -3.69 18.86
CA ASN A 121 -29.94 -3.01 17.97
C ASN A 121 -29.21 -1.79 18.59
N THR A 122 -28.67 -1.94 19.78
CA THR A 122 -27.82 -0.89 20.38
C THR A 122 -26.57 -0.65 19.54
N PRO A 123 -26.28 0.60 19.11
CA PRO A 123 -25.19 0.85 18.19
C PRO A 123 -23.81 0.78 18.83
N VAL A 124 -22.85 0.18 18.14
CA VAL A 124 -21.42 0.28 18.47
C VAL A 124 -20.91 1.64 17.98
N THR A 125 -20.17 2.33 18.84
CA THR A 125 -19.53 3.60 18.47
C THR A 125 -18.13 3.35 17.92
N VAL A 126 -17.88 3.84 16.71
CA VAL A 126 -16.56 3.78 16.06
C VAL A 126 -15.96 5.17 16.02
N VAL A 127 -14.86 5.38 16.69
CA VAL A 127 -14.12 6.64 16.64
C VAL A 127 -12.84 6.42 15.83
N LEU A 128 -12.65 7.27 14.83
CA LEU A 128 -11.48 7.21 13.97
C LEU A 128 -10.48 8.28 14.41
N ALA A 129 -9.19 7.98 14.28
CA ALA A 129 -8.13 8.96 14.36
C ALA A 129 -8.31 9.99 13.22
N ASP A 130 -7.27 10.64 12.75
CA ASP A 130 -7.39 11.56 11.62
C ASP A 130 -7.94 10.80 10.37
N GLN A 131 -9.08 11.28 9.82
CA GLN A 131 -9.71 10.68 8.63
C GLN A 131 -8.88 10.86 7.34
N SER A 132 -7.83 11.67 7.38
CA SER A 132 -6.88 11.80 6.27
C SER A 132 -5.97 10.58 6.14
N GLN A 133 -5.82 9.80 7.21
CA GLN A 133 -4.99 8.59 7.22
C GLN A 133 -5.67 7.44 6.47
N MET A 134 -4.91 6.75 5.64
CA MET A 134 -5.42 5.64 4.83
C MET A 134 -5.96 4.49 5.69
N GLU A 135 -5.30 4.20 6.79
CA GLU A 135 -5.69 3.16 7.75
C GLU A 135 -7.05 3.42 8.36
N SER A 136 -7.32 4.65 8.79
CA SER A 136 -8.62 5.06 9.34
C SER A 136 -9.74 4.95 8.28
N ARG A 137 -9.44 5.30 7.04
CA ARG A 137 -10.39 5.18 5.92
C ARG A 137 -10.71 3.73 5.59
N ILE A 138 -9.70 2.87 5.50
CA ILE A 138 -9.90 1.44 5.27
C ILE A 138 -10.73 0.84 6.41
N PHE A 139 -10.43 1.16 7.66
CA PHE A 139 -11.19 0.66 8.79
C PHE A 139 -12.64 1.13 8.78
N LYS A 140 -12.90 2.37 8.39
CA LYS A 140 -14.26 2.90 8.19
C LYS A 140 -15.03 2.08 7.16
N GLU A 141 -14.45 1.82 6.01
CA GLU A 141 -15.09 1.02 4.95
C GLU A 141 -15.36 -0.42 5.40
N LEU A 142 -14.42 -1.02 6.13
CA LEU A 142 -14.58 -2.37 6.70
C LEU A 142 -15.76 -2.42 7.69
N THR A 143 -15.83 -1.46 8.61
CA THR A 143 -16.93 -1.41 9.61
C THR A 143 -18.27 -1.12 8.97
N GLN A 144 -18.33 -0.22 8.00
CA GLN A 144 -19.56 0.04 7.24
C GLN A 144 -20.01 -1.18 6.43
N GLY A 145 -19.08 -1.89 5.80
CA GLY A 145 -19.37 -3.14 5.09
C GLY A 145 -19.92 -4.21 6.04
N GLY A 146 -19.30 -4.37 7.20
CA GLY A 146 -19.76 -5.30 8.25
C GLY A 146 -21.16 -4.95 8.75
N ALA A 147 -21.40 -3.68 9.08
CA ALA A 147 -22.71 -3.20 9.55
C ALA A 147 -23.82 -3.41 8.51
N LYS A 148 -23.56 -3.13 7.22
CA LYS A 148 -24.52 -3.40 6.14
C LYS A 148 -24.82 -4.88 6.00
N THR A 149 -23.82 -5.74 6.12
CA THR A 149 -24.03 -7.20 6.05
C THR A 149 -24.88 -7.69 7.21
N LEU A 150 -24.58 -7.23 8.44
CA LEU A 150 -25.35 -7.57 9.62
C LEU A 150 -26.81 -7.07 9.49
N GLY A 151 -26.99 -5.82 9.08
CA GLY A 151 -28.32 -5.24 8.87
C GLY A 151 -29.15 -6.00 7.81
N ALA A 152 -28.52 -6.47 6.74
CA ALA A 152 -29.20 -7.28 5.73
C ALA A 152 -29.63 -8.65 6.30
N ALA A 153 -28.78 -9.29 7.12
CA ALA A 153 -29.12 -10.55 7.80
C ALA A 153 -30.30 -10.36 8.77
N GLN A 154 -30.24 -9.32 9.62
CA GLN A 154 -31.33 -8.99 10.53
C GLN A 154 -32.65 -8.68 9.81
N ALA A 155 -32.61 -7.92 8.72
CA ALA A 155 -33.80 -7.64 7.93
C ALA A 155 -34.42 -8.94 7.38
N GLY A 156 -33.61 -9.92 6.99
CA GLY A 156 -34.08 -11.24 6.57
C GLY A 156 -34.78 -12.00 7.71
N ILE A 157 -34.21 -12.00 8.92
CA ILE A 157 -34.80 -12.63 10.10
C ILE A 157 -36.15 -11.98 10.42
N TYR A 158 -36.18 -10.67 10.59
CA TYR A 158 -37.42 -9.94 10.92
C TYR A 158 -38.53 -10.11 9.88
N SER A 159 -38.17 -10.20 8.60
CA SER A 159 -39.15 -10.48 7.54
C SER A 159 -39.72 -11.88 7.68
N GLY A 160 -38.93 -12.86 8.09
CA GLY A 160 -39.38 -14.21 8.39
C GLY A 160 -40.33 -14.27 9.60
N ASP A 161 -39.99 -13.56 10.67
CA ASP A 161 -40.79 -13.46 11.89
C ASP A 161 -42.16 -12.81 11.58
N GLU A 162 -42.13 -11.69 10.87
CA GLU A 162 -43.38 -11.02 10.46
C GLU A 162 -44.28 -11.92 9.61
N TYR A 163 -43.67 -12.73 8.72
CA TYR A 163 -44.42 -13.70 7.93
C TYR A 163 -45.06 -14.77 8.80
N LEU A 164 -44.35 -15.35 9.77
CA LEU A 164 -44.88 -16.34 10.69
C LEU A 164 -46.00 -15.75 11.58
N ILE A 165 -45.80 -14.53 12.09
CA ILE A 165 -46.83 -13.79 12.85
C ILE A 165 -48.13 -13.63 12.03
N LYS A 166 -48.02 -13.18 10.78
CA LYS A 166 -49.17 -13.03 9.86
C LYS A 166 -49.85 -14.36 9.58
N LYS A 167 -49.15 -15.48 9.66
CA LYS A 167 -49.72 -16.83 9.47
C LYS A 167 -50.22 -17.46 10.76
N GLY A 168 -50.11 -16.80 11.91
CA GLY A 168 -50.48 -17.34 13.21
C GLY A 168 -49.59 -18.47 13.73
N ARG A 169 -48.33 -18.55 13.24
CA ARG A 169 -47.36 -19.60 13.56
C ARG A 169 -46.19 -19.04 14.41
N GLN A 170 -46.53 -18.24 15.41
CA GLN A 170 -45.52 -17.54 16.25
C GLN A 170 -44.62 -18.50 17.04
N GLU A 171 -45.11 -19.70 17.35
CA GLU A 171 -44.35 -20.75 18.04
C GLU A 171 -43.14 -21.27 17.25
N GLU A 172 -43.13 -21.05 15.94
CA GLU A 172 -42.03 -21.48 15.07
C GLU A 172 -40.92 -20.40 14.90
N ILE A 173 -41.12 -19.18 15.42
CA ILE A 173 -40.15 -18.09 15.31
C ILE A 173 -38.78 -18.48 15.83
N PRO A 174 -38.62 -19.06 17.04
CA PRO A 174 -37.29 -19.40 17.54
C PRO A 174 -36.55 -20.41 16.64
N ALA A 175 -37.26 -21.38 16.07
CA ALA A 175 -36.66 -22.36 15.17
C ALA A 175 -36.23 -21.73 13.83
N LEU A 176 -37.02 -20.77 13.31
CA LEU A 176 -36.68 -20.02 12.11
C LEU A 176 -35.46 -19.13 12.34
N GLU A 177 -35.40 -18.39 13.46
CA GLU A 177 -34.27 -17.53 13.83
C GLU A 177 -32.99 -18.33 13.95
N ASP A 178 -33.00 -19.48 14.63
CA ASP A 178 -31.83 -20.35 14.75
C ASP A 178 -31.33 -20.86 13.40
N GLU A 179 -32.25 -21.28 12.52
CA GLU A 179 -31.90 -21.77 11.19
C GLU A 179 -31.34 -20.66 10.29
N LEU A 180 -31.96 -19.46 10.29
CA LEU A 180 -31.48 -18.31 9.54
C LEU A 180 -30.15 -17.82 10.06
N ASN A 181 -29.95 -17.76 11.37
CA ASN A 181 -28.67 -17.40 11.97
C ASN A 181 -27.56 -18.38 11.57
N ARG A 182 -27.84 -19.69 11.59
CA ARG A 182 -26.91 -20.73 11.13
C ARG A 182 -26.57 -20.54 9.66
N LEU A 183 -27.58 -20.35 8.81
CA LEU A 183 -27.39 -20.15 7.37
C LEU A 183 -26.55 -18.90 7.07
N TYR A 184 -26.81 -17.79 7.74
CA TYR A 184 -26.05 -16.54 7.54
C TYR A 184 -24.61 -16.67 8.04
N LEU A 185 -24.36 -17.38 9.13
CA LEU A 185 -23.00 -17.65 9.59
C LEU A 185 -22.24 -18.55 8.61
N GLU A 186 -22.87 -19.65 8.17
CA GLU A 186 -22.29 -20.57 7.18
C GLU A 186 -21.99 -19.87 5.84
N ALA A 187 -22.85 -18.95 5.39
CA ALA A 187 -22.62 -18.19 4.17
C ALA A 187 -21.60 -17.05 4.33
N SER A 188 -21.48 -16.48 5.54
CA SER A 188 -20.62 -15.30 5.77
C SER A 188 -19.19 -15.64 6.09
N LEU A 189 -18.95 -16.74 6.81
CA LEU A 189 -17.60 -17.12 7.27
C LEU A 189 -16.66 -17.55 6.12
N PRO A 190 -17.09 -18.38 5.12
CA PRO A 190 -16.21 -18.83 4.04
C PRO A 190 -16.08 -17.84 2.89
N ARG A 191 -16.37 -16.56 3.10
CA ARG A 191 -16.30 -15.52 2.03
C ARG A 191 -14.98 -15.47 1.29
N MET A 192 -13.88 -15.83 1.93
CA MET A 192 -12.57 -15.87 1.30
C MET A 192 -12.48 -16.94 0.20
N ASP A 193 -13.30 -17.99 0.27
CA ASP A 193 -13.32 -19.10 -0.69
C ASP A 193 -14.13 -18.75 -1.95
N TYR A 194 -15.03 -17.75 -1.87
CA TYR A 194 -15.78 -17.28 -3.04
C TYR A 194 -14.94 -16.45 -4.01
N PHE A 195 -13.77 -15.98 -3.59
CA PHE A 195 -12.89 -15.16 -4.41
C PHE A 195 -11.57 -15.86 -4.68
N LYS A 196 -11.36 -16.29 -5.91
CA LYS A 196 -10.07 -16.78 -6.36
C LYS A 196 -9.10 -15.58 -6.48
N LYS A 197 -8.09 -15.53 -5.63
CA LYS A 197 -7.02 -14.56 -5.76
C LYS A 197 -6.19 -14.88 -7.00
N VAL A 198 -6.37 -14.13 -8.07
CA VAL A 198 -5.50 -14.20 -9.26
C VAL A 198 -4.49 -13.07 -9.14
N LYS A 199 -3.23 -13.44 -8.95
CA LYS A 199 -2.14 -12.47 -8.98
C LYS A 199 -1.83 -12.17 -10.45
N ILE A 200 -2.22 -10.99 -10.92
CA ILE A 200 -1.86 -10.51 -12.25
C ILE A 200 -0.59 -9.68 -12.08
N ASP A 201 0.54 -10.25 -12.41
CA ASP A 201 1.80 -9.52 -12.48
C ASP A 201 1.87 -8.80 -13.83
N GLY A 202 1.65 -7.49 -13.83
CA GLY A 202 1.70 -6.65 -15.04
C GLY A 202 3.08 -6.63 -15.73
N ALA A 203 4.12 -7.08 -15.04
CA ALA A 203 5.49 -7.19 -15.54
C ALA A 203 5.96 -8.67 -15.68
N GLY A 204 5.05 -9.64 -15.73
CA GLY A 204 5.38 -11.06 -15.73
C GLY A 204 5.91 -11.52 -14.36
N ASN A 205 6.89 -12.43 -14.35
CA ASN A 205 7.48 -12.94 -13.10
C ASN A 205 8.54 -12.01 -12.47
N ILE A 206 8.60 -10.74 -12.88
CA ILE A 206 9.57 -9.79 -12.34
C ILE A 206 9.01 -9.21 -11.03
N SER A 207 9.75 -9.32 -9.94
CA SER A 207 9.36 -8.69 -8.66
C SER A 207 9.30 -7.17 -8.81
N ILE A 208 8.40 -6.52 -8.07
CA ILE A 208 8.27 -5.06 -8.06
C ILE A 208 9.61 -4.37 -7.78
N THR A 209 10.39 -4.91 -6.85
CA THR A 209 11.72 -4.39 -6.52
C THR A 209 12.68 -4.49 -7.70
N CYS A 210 12.65 -5.61 -8.44
CA CYS A 210 13.48 -5.82 -9.62
C CYS A 210 13.06 -4.87 -10.77
N PHE A 211 11.76 -4.67 -10.97
CA PHE A 211 11.23 -3.72 -11.97
C PHE A 211 11.72 -2.29 -11.71
N TYR A 212 11.57 -1.80 -10.48
CA TYR A 212 12.05 -0.45 -10.13
C TYR A 212 13.58 -0.35 -10.15
N GLY A 213 14.30 -1.42 -9.78
CA GLY A 213 15.74 -1.49 -9.88
C GLY A 213 16.25 -1.35 -11.33
N ILE A 214 15.65 -2.08 -12.25
CA ILE A 214 15.96 -1.98 -13.69
C ILE A 214 15.62 -0.59 -14.23
N SER A 215 14.44 -0.07 -13.89
CA SER A 215 14.01 1.27 -14.34
C SER A 215 14.95 2.37 -13.83
N ALA A 216 15.38 2.30 -12.58
CA ALA A 216 16.37 3.22 -12.02
C ALA A 216 17.73 3.10 -12.73
N SER A 217 18.16 1.88 -13.03
CA SER A 217 19.42 1.64 -13.77
C SER A 217 19.39 2.23 -15.17
N VAL A 218 18.26 2.08 -15.88
CA VAL A 218 18.07 2.70 -17.21
C VAL A 218 18.09 4.21 -17.11
N LEU A 219 17.44 4.80 -16.11
CA LEU A 219 17.49 6.25 -15.86
C LEU A 219 18.93 6.74 -15.59
N VAL A 220 19.67 6.04 -14.75
CA VAL A 220 21.08 6.37 -14.48
C VAL A 220 21.89 6.33 -15.75
N LEU A 221 21.72 5.32 -16.60
CA LEU A 221 22.40 5.23 -17.91
C LEU A 221 22.03 6.39 -18.84
N LEU A 222 20.75 6.72 -18.95
CA LEU A 222 20.28 7.84 -19.79
C LEU A 222 20.88 9.18 -19.33
N PHE A 223 20.87 9.44 -18.02
CA PHE A 223 21.41 10.68 -17.49
C PHE A 223 22.95 10.74 -17.54
N SER A 224 23.65 9.59 -17.48
CA SER A 224 25.10 9.55 -17.63
C SER A 224 25.54 10.01 -19.03
N VAL A 225 24.69 9.80 -20.05
CA VAL A 225 24.95 10.30 -21.41
C VAL A 225 25.08 11.83 -21.45
N LEU A 226 24.33 12.55 -20.59
CA LEU A 226 24.42 14.03 -20.52
C LEU A 226 25.82 14.48 -20.10
N SER A 227 26.47 13.74 -19.21
CA SER A 227 27.86 14.03 -18.77
C SER A 227 28.87 13.87 -19.91
N VAL A 228 28.54 13.03 -20.91
CA VAL A 228 29.38 12.73 -22.08
C VAL A 228 28.97 13.59 -23.29
N ALA A 229 27.83 14.27 -23.25
CA ALA A 229 27.30 15.09 -24.36
C ALA A 229 28.32 16.13 -24.88
N GLY A 230 29.17 16.63 -23.98
CA GLY A 230 30.26 17.54 -24.38
C GLY A 230 31.30 16.94 -25.35
N PHE A 231 31.36 15.60 -25.49
CA PHE A 231 32.16 14.94 -26.52
C PHE A 231 31.53 15.00 -27.90
N LEU A 232 30.21 15.05 -27.95
CA LEU A 232 29.44 15.11 -29.20
C LEU A 232 29.39 16.53 -29.78
N LEU A 233 29.74 17.53 -28.97
CA LEU A 233 29.79 18.91 -29.45
C LEU A 233 30.90 19.09 -30.48
N PRO A 234 30.62 19.80 -31.58
CA PRO A 234 31.60 20.04 -32.63
C PRO A 234 32.81 20.82 -32.10
N TRP A 235 33.98 20.47 -32.59
CA TRP A 235 35.19 21.19 -32.29
C TRP A 235 35.10 22.64 -32.67
N ASN A 236 35.84 23.50 -31.96
CA ASN A 236 35.96 24.91 -32.30
C ASN A 236 36.44 25.06 -33.73
N LYS A 237 35.92 26.05 -34.47
CA LYS A 237 36.16 26.24 -35.92
C LYS A 237 37.64 26.18 -36.28
N GLY A 238 38.50 26.85 -35.51
CA GLY A 238 39.95 26.83 -35.72
C GLY A 238 40.62 25.47 -35.56
N MET A 239 40.14 24.65 -34.65
CA MET A 239 40.61 23.26 -34.46
C MET A 239 40.19 22.36 -35.61
N ARG A 240 38.99 22.59 -36.16
CA ARG A 240 38.50 21.85 -37.36
C ARG A 240 39.38 22.15 -38.58
N GLU A 241 39.66 23.42 -38.82
CA GLU A 241 40.52 23.85 -39.91
C GLU A 241 41.95 23.32 -39.81
N SER A 242 42.53 23.31 -38.59
CA SER A 242 43.84 22.70 -38.31
C SER A 242 43.87 21.18 -38.55
N LEU A 243 42.83 20.46 -38.19
CA LEU A 243 42.69 19.02 -38.44
C LEU A 243 42.47 18.69 -39.91
N ASP A 244 41.71 19.52 -40.62
CA ASP A 244 41.49 19.37 -42.09
C ASP A 244 42.82 19.65 -42.84
N GLY A 245 43.58 20.64 -42.44
CA GLY A 245 44.93 20.92 -42.96
C GLY A 245 45.95 19.79 -42.70
N ALA A 246 45.78 19.03 -41.60
CA ALA A 246 46.56 17.85 -41.29
C ALA A 246 46.10 16.55 -41.99
N GLY A 247 45.14 16.64 -42.95
CA GLY A 247 44.62 15.50 -43.71
C GLY A 247 43.64 14.63 -42.95
N MET A 248 43.12 15.11 -41.81
CA MET A 248 42.12 14.41 -41.01
C MET A 248 40.68 14.84 -41.38
N GLY A 249 40.24 14.39 -42.53
CA GLY A 249 38.88 14.69 -43.01
C GLY A 249 37.74 14.20 -42.10
N PRO A 250 36.48 14.59 -42.40
CA PRO A 250 35.33 14.30 -41.52
C PRO A 250 35.12 12.83 -41.22
N GLY A 251 35.43 11.90 -42.14
CA GLY A 251 35.31 10.45 -41.91
C GLY A 251 36.24 9.91 -40.85
N ILE A 252 37.49 10.40 -40.82
CA ILE A 252 38.48 9.98 -39.78
C ILE A 252 38.06 10.53 -38.41
N ARG A 253 37.51 11.73 -38.36
CA ARG A 253 37.05 12.36 -37.13
C ARG A 253 35.82 11.69 -36.52
N THR A 254 34.91 11.20 -37.34
CA THR A 254 33.73 10.44 -36.85
C THR A 254 34.09 9.05 -36.38
N ALA A 255 35.05 8.37 -37.04
CA ALA A 255 35.50 7.03 -36.63
C ALA A 255 36.35 7.02 -35.36
N GLY A 256 36.95 8.15 -34.96
CA GLY A 256 37.75 8.27 -33.72
C GLY A 256 37.02 8.82 -32.53
N ARG A 257 35.75 9.17 -32.65
CA ARG A 257 34.84 9.56 -31.57
C ARG A 257 34.02 8.39 -31.08
#